data_5990b488be9e978cd422495ef7737646
#
_entry.id   5990b488be9e978cd422495ef7737646
#
_cell.length_a   1.000
_cell.length_b   1.000
_cell.length_c   1.000
_cell.angle_alpha   90.00
_cell.angle_beta   90.00
_cell.angle_gamma   90.00
#
_symmetry.space_group_name_H-M   'P 1'
#
loop_
_entity.id
_entity.type
_entity.pdbx_description
1 polymer ?
#
loop_
_entity_poly.entity_id
_entity_poly.type
_entity_poly.pdbx_seq_one_letter_code
_entity_poly.pdbx_strand_id
1 'polypeptide(L)'
;MLIMALGLSVFSAWNWVDGQLNKKSWLTSKADTAGESWLILGSDERDGTTGDTGEVTGFRTDTILVLTKPASGPSSLIFIPRDSLVEIDQQYMKINAVAQLYSGKQLVNEVEDITGQKINHVALIQFGGLVKVVDALGGVELCYDQDVDDPYSSLNWTAGCHTADGNTALAFSRMRYADAQGDFGRAARQRQVINAIVKKAASRQTLMNFAKAKTVAQAALSSVTVDEKASTASLLRMALAFKSASGDKGISGSVYWTDPDYYVDGVGSSVLLDEQKNLDLFSQLATGKHASGTVGTLAEQS
;
A
#
# COMPACT_ATOMS: atom_id res chain seq x y z
N MET A 1 24.87 -10.59 -32.30
CA MET A 1 24.17 -11.76 -31.72
C MET A 1 23.89 -11.63 -30.23
N LEU A 2 24.86 -11.25 -29.38
CA LEU A 2 24.64 -11.14 -27.94
C LEU A 2 23.55 -10.11 -27.54
N ILE A 3 23.49 -8.95 -28.19
CA ILE A 3 22.51 -7.88 -27.94
C ILE A 3 21.10 -8.31 -28.35
N MET A 4 20.96 -9.05 -29.46
CA MET A 4 19.64 -9.60 -29.86
C MET A 4 19.15 -10.69 -28.90
N ALA A 5 20.04 -11.55 -28.41
CA ALA A 5 19.68 -12.57 -27.41
C ALA A 5 19.28 -11.94 -26.07
N LEU A 6 19.97 -10.90 -25.62
CA LEU A 6 19.59 -10.12 -24.44
C LEU A 6 18.24 -9.40 -24.63
N GLY A 7 18.00 -8.79 -25.80
CA GLY A 7 16.74 -8.14 -26.12
C GLY A 7 15.55 -9.12 -26.11
N LEU A 8 15.73 -10.30 -26.69
CA LEU A 8 14.70 -11.36 -26.71
C LEU A 8 14.43 -11.93 -25.30
N SER A 9 15.45 -12.08 -24.47
CA SER A 9 15.28 -12.58 -23.10
C SER A 9 14.56 -11.56 -22.22
N VAL A 10 14.86 -10.28 -22.34
CA VAL A 10 14.15 -9.19 -21.62
C VAL A 10 12.70 -9.10 -22.10
N PHE A 11 12.46 -9.17 -23.40
CA PHE A 11 11.11 -9.13 -23.98
C PHE A 11 10.27 -10.35 -23.54
N SER A 12 10.85 -11.54 -23.50
CA SER A 12 10.19 -12.74 -23.01
C SER A 12 9.85 -12.68 -21.53
N ALA A 13 10.77 -12.17 -20.71
CA ALA A 13 10.52 -11.94 -19.27
C ALA A 13 9.41 -10.91 -19.04
N TRP A 14 9.39 -9.85 -19.84
CA TRP A 14 8.38 -8.79 -19.78
C TRP A 14 6.97 -9.33 -20.08
N ASN A 15 6.82 -10.04 -21.21
CA ASN A 15 5.55 -10.66 -21.59
C ASN A 15 5.10 -11.74 -20.59
N TRP A 16 6.07 -12.45 -20.00
CA TRP A 16 5.75 -13.42 -18.95
C TRP A 16 5.17 -12.74 -17.70
N VAL A 17 5.75 -11.62 -17.24
CA VAL A 17 5.21 -10.85 -16.10
C VAL A 17 3.81 -10.33 -16.42
N ASP A 18 3.62 -9.69 -17.58
CA ASP A 18 2.31 -9.17 -17.99
C ASP A 18 1.23 -10.25 -18.03
N GLY A 19 1.59 -11.47 -18.46
CA GLY A 19 0.70 -12.62 -18.49
C GLY A 19 0.36 -13.22 -17.11
N GLN A 20 1.11 -12.87 -16.06
CA GLN A 20 0.87 -13.34 -14.68
C GLN A 20 0.06 -12.35 -13.86
N LEU A 21 -0.21 -11.14 -14.37
CA LEU A 21 -0.93 -10.11 -13.62
C LEU A 21 -2.40 -10.49 -13.45
N ASN A 22 -2.85 -10.54 -12.20
CA ASN A 22 -4.26 -10.66 -11.86
C ASN A 22 -4.93 -9.29 -12.01
N LYS A 23 -5.71 -9.09 -13.07
CA LYS A 23 -6.30 -7.80 -13.42
C LYS A 23 -7.78 -7.75 -13.06
N LYS A 24 -8.21 -6.62 -12.48
CA LYS A 24 -9.63 -6.30 -12.22
C LYS A 24 -9.96 -4.90 -12.75
N SER A 25 -11.21 -4.69 -13.15
CA SER A 25 -11.70 -3.37 -13.60
C SER A 25 -12.00 -2.50 -12.39
N TRP A 26 -11.11 -1.55 -12.10
CA TRP A 26 -11.16 -0.67 -10.94
C TRP A 26 -11.14 0.79 -11.31
N LEU A 27 -10.64 1.14 -12.50
CA LEU A 27 -10.45 2.53 -12.90
C LEU A 27 -11.77 3.21 -13.23
N THR A 28 -11.87 4.49 -12.84
CA THR A 28 -13.00 5.36 -13.17
C THR A 28 -12.81 5.99 -14.54
N SER A 29 -13.79 6.77 -14.96
CA SER A 29 -13.73 7.60 -16.19
C SER A 29 -13.27 9.04 -15.92
N LYS A 30 -12.78 9.37 -14.71
CA LYS A 30 -12.27 10.70 -14.37
C LYS A 30 -11.16 11.08 -15.36
N ALA A 31 -11.13 12.32 -15.81
CA ALA A 31 -10.12 12.83 -16.71
C ALA A 31 -8.73 12.82 -16.06
N ASP A 32 -7.70 12.64 -16.86
CA ASP A 32 -6.32 12.66 -16.37
C ASP A 32 -5.98 14.01 -15.73
N THR A 33 -5.25 13.93 -14.62
CA THR A 33 -4.73 15.08 -13.88
C THR A 33 -3.20 15.14 -14.03
N ALA A 34 -2.55 16.13 -13.38
CA ALA A 34 -1.10 16.23 -13.39
C ALA A 34 -0.46 15.05 -12.65
N GLY A 35 0.71 14.61 -13.12
CA GLY A 35 1.45 13.50 -12.53
C GLY A 35 0.85 12.13 -12.86
N GLU A 36 1.42 11.10 -12.24
CA GLU A 36 0.94 9.72 -12.31
C GLU A 36 0.67 9.23 -10.88
N SER A 37 -0.52 8.71 -10.62
CA SER A 37 -0.95 8.29 -9.28
C SER A 37 -1.33 6.81 -9.23
N TRP A 38 -0.87 6.14 -8.17
CA TRP A 38 -1.20 4.75 -7.84
C TRP A 38 -1.93 4.71 -6.51
N LEU A 39 -3.05 4.00 -6.48
CA LEU A 39 -3.72 3.61 -5.25
C LEU A 39 -3.19 2.25 -4.81
N ILE A 40 -2.50 2.21 -3.69
CA ILE A 40 -1.96 0.98 -3.10
C ILE A 40 -2.84 0.60 -1.92
N LEU A 41 -3.47 -0.56 -2.02
CA LEU A 41 -4.41 -1.09 -1.04
C LEU A 41 -3.82 -2.32 -0.34
N GLY A 42 -3.93 -2.38 0.97
CA GLY A 42 -3.71 -3.59 1.75
C GLY A 42 -5.05 -4.19 2.17
N SER A 43 -5.25 -5.46 1.86
CA SER A 43 -6.49 -6.18 2.19
C SER A 43 -6.24 -7.29 3.17
N ASP A 44 -7.16 -7.46 4.11
CA ASP A 44 -7.25 -8.60 5.00
C ASP A 44 -8.05 -9.77 4.40
N GLU A 45 -8.32 -9.72 3.08
CA GLU A 45 -8.99 -10.82 2.40
C GLU A 45 -8.32 -12.15 2.77
N ARG A 46 -9.06 -12.96 3.50
CA ARG A 46 -8.60 -14.27 3.95
C ARG A 46 -8.78 -15.23 2.78
N ASP A 47 -7.67 -15.71 2.24
CA ASP A 47 -7.63 -16.71 1.17
C ASP A 47 -8.00 -18.14 1.64
N GLY A 48 -8.77 -18.24 2.74
CA GLY A 48 -9.17 -19.53 3.35
C GLY A 48 -8.06 -20.22 4.15
N THR A 49 -6.87 -19.63 4.28
CA THR A 49 -5.74 -20.24 5.00
C THR A 49 -5.73 -19.93 6.50
N THR A 50 -6.54 -18.96 6.96
CA THR A 50 -6.69 -18.64 8.38
C THR A 50 -8.10 -18.97 8.83
N GLY A 51 -8.25 -20.08 9.57
CA GLY A 51 -9.49 -20.73 9.98
C GLY A 51 -10.49 -19.88 10.77
N ASP A 52 -11.23 -19.02 10.09
CA ASP A 52 -12.43 -18.40 10.63
C ASP A 52 -13.62 -18.59 9.66
N THR A 53 -14.68 -19.19 10.18
CA THR A 53 -15.85 -19.71 9.44
C THR A 53 -16.95 -18.66 9.24
N GLY A 54 -16.61 -17.39 9.07
CA GLY A 54 -17.58 -16.34 8.75
C GLY A 54 -17.71 -16.12 7.25
N GLU A 55 -18.86 -16.45 6.66
CA GLU A 55 -19.27 -16.08 5.31
C GLU A 55 -19.41 -14.54 5.18
N VAL A 56 -18.32 -13.81 5.14
CA VAL A 56 -18.33 -12.41 4.72
C VAL A 56 -17.69 -12.36 3.35
N THR A 57 -18.51 -12.39 2.31
CA THR A 57 -18.09 -12.15 0.93
C THR A 57 -17.64 -10.71 0.80
N GLY A 58 -16.38 -10.49 0.44
CA GLY A 58 -15.78 -9.17 0.26
C GLY A 58 -14.52 -8.99 1.11
N PHE A 59 -13.77 -7.93 0.81
CA PHE A 59 -12.54 -7.62 1.54
C PHE A 59 -12.60 -6.20 2.10
N ARG A 60 -12.02 -5.99 3.28
CA ARG A 60 -11.78 -4.66 3.85
C ARG A 60 -10.41 -4.18 3.46
N THR A 61 -10.32 -2.89 3.19
CA THR A 61 -9.04 -2.23 2.91
C THR A 61 -8.51 -1.60 4.19
N ASP A 62 -7.60 -2.30 4.87
CA ASP A 62 -7.00 -1.80 6.12
C ASP A 62 -5.86 -0.81 5.89
N THR A 63 -5.29 -0.79 4.71
CA THR A 63 -4.25 0.15 4.29
C THR A 63 -4.66 0.80 2.98
N ILE A 64 -4.69 2.13 2.96
CA ILE A 64 -5.02 2.93 1.78
C ILE A 64 -3.89 3.97 1.62
N LEU A 65 -3.09 3.82 0.57
CA LEU A 65 -1.95 4.69 0.27
C LEU A 65 -2.10 5.26 -1.13
N VAL A 66 -1.90 6.56 -1.27
CA VAL A 66 -1.81 7.24 -2.57
C VAL A 66 -0.36 7.59 -2.82
N LEU A 67 0.23 6.93 -3.81
CA LEU A 67 1.56 7.22 -4.32
C LEU A 67 1.42 8.13 -5.52
N THR A 68 2.05 9.30 -5.50
CA THR A 68 2.02 10.27 -6.61
C THR A 68 3.43 10.56 -7.10
N LYS A 69 3.62 10.48 -8.40
CA LYS A 69 4.85 10.88 -9.10
C LYS A 69 4.55 12.05 -10.02
N PRO A 70 4.97 13.27 -9.66
CA PRO A 70 4.86 14.42 -10.56
C PRO A 70 5.81 14.27 -11.78
N ALA A 71 5.59 15.05 -12.81
CA ALA A 71 6.51 15.13 -13.95
C ALA A 71 7.90 15.62 -13.55
N SER A 72 7.96 16.50 -12.53
CA SER A 72 9.20 17.01 -11.93
C SER A 72 8.98 17.23 -10.44
N GLY A 73 10.02 17.03 -9.61
CA GLY A 73 9.92 17.17 -8.17
C GLY A 73 9.86 15.82 -7.43
N PRO A 74 9.69 15.85 -6.11
CA PRO A 74 9.68 14.65 -5.27
C PRO A 74 8.40 13.83 -5.47
N SER A 75 8.54 12.49 -5.42
CA SER A 75 7.38 11.61 -5.31
C SER A 75 6.83 11.63 -3.88
N SER A 76 5.54 11.37 -3.74
CA SER A 76 4.84 11.36 -2.45
C SER A 76 4.14 10.05 -2.17
N LEU A 77 4.06 9.67 -0.90
CA LEU A 77 3.33 8.51 -0.39
C LEU A 77 2.45 8.95 0.79
N ILE A 78 1.16 9.13 0.55
CA ILE A 78 0.20 9.68 1.50
C ILE A 78 -0.78 8.60 1.95
N PHE A 79 -0.92 8.46 3.26
CA PHE A 79 -1.84 7.53 3.90
C PHE A 79 -3.22 8.19 4.07
N ILE A 80 -4.28 7.44 3.74
CA ILE A 80 -5.66 7.78 4.05
C ILE A 80 -6.11 6.84 5.19
N PRO A 81 -6.55 7.37 6.35
CA PRO A 81 -7.04 6.54 7.45
C PRO A 81 -8.20 5.64 7.00
N ARG A 82 -8.16 4.38 7.34
CA ARG A 82 -9.21 3.40 6.96
C ARG A 82 -10.59 3.74 7.53
N ASP A 83 -10.61 4.48 8.65
CA ASP A 83 -11.83 4.93 9.32
C ASP A 83 -12.29 6.32 8.83
N SER A 84 -11.71 6.86 7.72
CA SER A 84 -12.18 8.10 7.11
C SER A 84 -13.64 7.99 6.72
N LEU A 85 -14.42 9.00 7.13
CA LEU A 85 -15.83 9.10 6.83
C LEU A 85 -16.02 9.49 5.36
N VAL A 86 -16.86 8.74 4.65
CA VAL A 86 -17.30 9.05 3.28
C VAL A 86 -18.82 8.95 3.20
N GLU A 87 -19.41 9.65 2.22
CA GLU A 87 -20.85 9.64 1.97
C GLU A 87 -21.11 9.12 0.56
N ILE A 88 -21.86 8.02 0.44
CA ILE A 88 -22.25 7.41 -0.82
C ILE A 88 -23.77 7.23 -0.81
N ASP A 89 -24.47 7.76 -1.82
CA ASP A 89 -25.94 7.68 -1.93
C ASP A 89 -26.67 8.14 -0.65
N GLN A 90 -26.21 9.22 -0.03
CA GLN A 90 -26.73 9.79 1.24
C GLN A 90 -26.54 8.86 2.46
N GLN A 91 -25.63 7.91 2.38
CA GLN A 91 -25.27 7.03 3.49
C GLN A 91 -23.82 7.25 3.89
N TYR A 92 -23.61 7.51 5.18
CA TYR A 92 -22.29 7.62 5.74
C TYR A 92 -21.70 6.25 6.04
N MET A 93 -20.44 6.08 5.76
CA MET A 93 -19.67 4.88 6.09
C MET A 93 -18.17 5.16 6.19
N LYS A 94 -17.42 4.18 6.72
CA LYS A 94 -15.96 4.24 6.71
C LYS A 94 -15.43 3.81 5.33
N ILE A 95 -14.41 4.48 4.83
CA ILE A 95 -13.84 4.22 3.50
C ILE A 95 -13.37 2.77 3.33
N ASN A 96 -12.92 2.11 4.41
CA ASN A 96 -12.47 0.71 4.35
C ASN A 96 -13.57 -0.30 4.00
N ALA A 97 -14.83 0.07 4.18
CA ALA A 97 -15.99 -0.79 3.87
C ALA A 97 -16.49 -0.60 2.42
N VAL A 98 -16.09 0.47 1.74
CA VAL A 98 -16.62 0.83 0.41
C VAL A 98 -16.40 -0.27 -0.63
N ALA A 99 -15.18 -0.84 -0.68
CA ALA A 99 -14.89 -1.91 -1.64
C ALA A 99 -15.72 -3.17 -1.39
N GLN A 100 -16.07 -3.45 -0.14
CA GLN A 100 -16.90 -4.58 0.26
C GLN A 100 -18.40 -4.33 0.00
N LEU A 101 -18.91 -3.15 0.36
CA LEU A 101 -20.34 -2.86 0.29
C LEU A 101 -20.79 -2.45 -1.11
N TYR A 102 -19.91 -1.84 -1.89
CA TYR A 102 -20.19 -1.36 -3.25
C TYR A 102 -19.28 -2.03 -4.28
N SER A 103 -18.08 -1.50 -4.48
CA SER A 103 -17.11 -2.07 -5.45
C SER A 103 -15.71 -1.45 -5.27
N GLY A 104 -14.69 -2.10 -5.82
CA GLY A 104 -13.37 -1.51 -5.92
C GLY A 104 -13.34 -0.21 -6.73
N LYS A 105 -14.17 -0.11 -7.78
CA LYS A 105 -14.31 1.12 -8.59
C LYS A 105 -14.89 2.27 -7.79
N GLN A 106 -15.86 2.00 -6.90
CA GLN A 106 -16.40 3.02 -6.01
C GLN A 106 -15.36 3.50 -5.00
N LEU A 107 -14.55 2.58 -4.44
CA LEU A 107 -13.44 2.99 -3.57
C LEU A 107 -12.45 3.91 -4.30
N VAL A 108 -12.13 3.61 -5.57
CA VAL A 108 -11.27 4.49 -6.38
C VAL A 108 -11.93 5.86 -6.55
N ASN A 109 -13.24 5.91 -6.80
CA ASN A 109 -13.98 7.17 -6.91
C ASN A 109 -13.86 8.02 -5.63
N GLU A 110 -14.08 7.40 -4.45
CA GLU A 110 -13.95 8.10 -3.17
C GLU A 110 -12.53 8.65 -2.94
N VAL A 111 -11.50 7.89 -3.31
CA VAL A 111 -10.12 8.37 -3.23
C VAL A 111 -9.86 9.50 -4.23
N GLU A 112 -10.41 9.42 -5.44
CA GLU A 112 -10.32 10.49 -6.44
C GLU A 112 -11.04 11.76 -5.97
N ASP A 113 -12.11 11.66 -5.19
CA ASP A 113 -12.83 12.80 -4.63
C ASP A 113 -12.04 13.43 -3.46
N ILE A 114 -11.50 12.62 -2.55
CA ILE A 114 -10.63 13.09 -1.45
C ILE A 114 -9.39 13.82 -1.99
N THR A 115 -8.79 13.30 -3.06
CA THR A 115 -7.52 13.81 -3.59
C THR A 115 -7.68 14.87 -4.68
N GLY A 116 -8.83 14.94 -5.31
CA GLY A 116 -9.04 15.72 -6.53
C GLY A 116 -8.26 15.18 -7.75
N GLN A 117 -7.49 14.09 -7.59
CA GLN A 117 -6.59 13.55 -8.60
C GLN A 117 -7.18 12.30 -9.25
N LYS A 118 -6.84 12.08 -10.53
CA LYS A 118 -7.08 10.82 -11.21
C LYS A 118 -6.19 9.74 -10.62
N ILE A 119 -6.76 8.58 -10.30
CA ILE A 119 -5.99 7.37 -10.01
C ILE A 119 -5.73 6.63 -11.34
N ASN A 120 -4.47 6.60 -11.76
CA ASN A 120 -4.06 5.98 -13.02
C ASN A 120 -3.93 4.47 -12.90
N HIS A 121 -3.54 3.98 -11.70
CA HIS A 121 -3.31 2.58 -11.42
C HIS A 121 -3.74 2.19 -10.01
N VAL A 122 -4.11 0.93 -9.86
CA VAL A 122 -4.45 0.33 -8.56
C VAL A 122 -3.62 -0.92 -8.34
N ALA A 123 -3.11 -1.11 -7.13
CA ALA A 123 -2.44 -2.33 -6.69
C ALA A 123 -3.03 -2.75 -5.35
N LEU A 124 -3.74 -3.86 -5.33
CA LEU A 124 -4.25 -4.49 -4.11
C LEU A 124 -3.30 -5.60 -3.68
N ILE A 125 -2.74 -5.46 -2.49
CA ILE A 125 -1.83 -6.43 -1.87
C ILE A 125 -2.61 -7.20 -0.82
N GLN A 126 -2.70 -8.52 -0.98
CA GLN A 126 -3.30 -9.41 0.00
C GLN A 126 -2.30 -9.77 1.08
N PHE A 127 -2.72 -9.82 2.34
CA PHE A 127 -1.83 -10.16 3.46
C PHE A 127 -1.23 -11.57 3.35
N GLY A 128 -1.99 -12.55 2.86
CA GLY A 128 -1.45 -13.88 2.57
C GLY A 128 -0.33 -13.85 1.53
N GLY A 129 -0.36 -12.88 0.62
CA GLY A 129 0.69 -12.65 -0.35
C GLY A 129 1.99 -12.13 0.24
N LEU A 130 1.92 -11.28 1.27
CA LEU A 130 3.11 -10.81 1.99
C LEU A 130 3.89 -11.99 2.57
N VAL A 131 3.19 -12.95 3.18
CA VAL A 131 3.79 -14.19 3.71
C VAL A 131 4.56 -14.93 2.61
N LYS A 132 3.91 -15.18 1.46
CA LYS A 132 4.53 -15.89 0.32
C LYS A 132 5.79 -15.19 -0.21
N VAL A 133 5.76 -13.87 -0.31
CA VAL A 133 6.92 -13.08 -0.80
C VAL A 133 8.07 -13.13 0.20
N VAL A 134 7.80 -12.94 1.49
CA VAL A 134 8.82 -12.99 2.54
C VAL A 134 9.47 -14.37 2.61
N ASP A 135 8.68 -15.44 2.54
CA ASP A 135 9.20 -16.82 2.55
C ASP A 135 10.01 -17.14 1.29
N ALA A 136 9.57 -16.68 0.11
CA ALA A 136 10.33 -16.82 -1.14
C ALA A 136 11.69 -16.09 -1.07
N LEU A 137 11.77 -14.97 -0.33
CA LEU A 137 13.01 -14.26 -0.06
C LEU A 137 13.90 -14.97 0.98
N GLY A 138 13.37 -15.97 1.70
CA GLY A 138 14.02 -16.62 2.82
C GLY A 138 14.09 -15.71 4.06
N GLY A 139 12.97 -15.04 4.36
CA GLY A 139 12.80 -14.09 5.45
C GLY A 139 13.28 -12.67 5.14
N VAL A 140 12.95 -11.72 5.99
CA VAL A 140 13.41 -10.31 5.94
C VAL A 140 13.92 -9.86 7.30
N GLU A 141 14.87 -8.92 7.31
CA GLU A 141 15.39 -8.35 8.55
C GLU A 141 14.44 -7.24 9.03
N LEU A 142 13.93 -7.39 10.25
CA LEU A 142 13.10 -6.42 10.95
C LEU A 142 13.73 -6.09 12.29
N CYS A 143 13.53 -4.85 12.75
CA CYS A 143 14.08 -4.36 14.01
C CYS A 143 12.99 -3.72 14.85
N TYR A 144 12.94 -4.06 16.13
CA TYR A 144 12.12 -3.41 17.13
C TYR A 144 12.84 -3.41 18.47
N ASP A 145 12.76 -2.32 19.21
CA ASP A 145 13.58 -2.08 20.41
C ASP A 145 12.96 -2.58 21.72
N GLN A 146 11.79 -3.23 21.64
CA GLN A 146 11.06 -3.74 22.80
C GLN A 146 10.72 -5.21 22.63
N ASP A 147 10.66 -5.93 23.78
CA ASP A 147 10.06 -7.25 23.82
C ASP A 147 8.56 -7.15 23.67
N VAL A 148 7.95 -8.00 22.83
CA VAL A 148 6.52 -8.02 22.56
C VAL A 148 5.99 -9.43 22.66
N ASP A 149 4.90 -9.60 23.40
CA ASP A 149 4.00 -10.74 23.35
C ASP A 149 2.58 -10.23 23.12
N ASP A 150 2.18 -10.17 21.85
CA ASP A 150 0.88 -9.64 21.43
C ASP A 150 -0.04 -10.74 20.89
N PRO A 151 -0.99 -11.25 21.72
CA PRO A 151 -1.91 -12.28 21.28
C PRO A 151 -2.82 -11.87 20.13
N TYR A 152 -3.11 -10.56 19.97
CA TYR A 152 -4.01 -10.04 18.93
C TYR A 152 -3.39 -10.09 17.54
N SER A 153 -2.08 -9.83 17.43
CA SER A 153 -1.34 -9.98 16.18
C SER A 153 -0.63 -11.33 16.06
N SER A 154 -0.59 -12.12 17.14
CA SER A 154 0.20 -13.34 17.29
C SER A 154 1.71 -13.09 17.15
N LEU A 155 2.16 -11.89 17.53
CA LEU A 155 3.58 -11.54 17.51
C LEU A 155 4.24 -11.89 18.85
N ASN A 156 5.28 -12.72 18.77
CA ASN A 156 6.24 -12.89 19.84
C ASN A 156 7.60 -12.37 19.34
N TRP A 157 8.13 -11.34 19.98
CA TRP A 157 9.33 -10.63 19.53
C TRP A 157 10.24 -10.32 20.70
N THR A 158 11.52 -10.63 20.57
CA THR A 158 12.55 -10.16 21.49
C THR A 158 13.17 -8.88 20.94
N ALA A 159 13.48 -7.92 21.81
CA ALA A 159 14.08 -6.65 21.40
C ALA A 159 15.34 -6.87 20.55
N GLY A 160 15.45 -6.10 19.46
CA GLY A 160 16.58 -6.19 18.53
C GLY A 160 16.18 -6.38 17.08
N CYS A 161 17.15 -6.74 16.25
CA CYS A 161 16.96 -7.03 14.84
C CYS A 161 17.01 -8.53 14.58
N HIS A 162 15.98 -9.06 13.93
CA HIS A 162 15.86 -10.49 13.63
C HIS A 162 15.44 -10.74 12.19
N THR A 163 15.82 -11.88 11.66
CA THR A 163 15.25 -12.37 10.40
C THR A 163 13.88 -12.95 10.68
N ALA A 164 12.85 -12.27 10.20
CA ALA A 164 11.45 -12.68 10.29
C ALA A 164 11.06 -13.51 9.07
N ASP A 165 10.37 -14.63 9.28
CA ASP A 165 9.64 -15.34 8.22
C ASP A 165 8.34 -14.60 7.83
N GLY A 166 7.58 -15.15 6.89
CA GLY A 166 6.37 -14.50 6.40
C GLY A 166 5.32 -14.28 7.49
N ASN A 167 5.09 -15.25 8.35
CA ASN A 167 4.10 -15.16 9.43
C ASN A 167 4.52 -14.13 10.48
N THR A 168 5.77 -14.15 10.88
CA THR A 168 6.33 -13.18 11.83
C THR A 168 6.30 -11.76 11.26
N ALA A 169 6.65 -11.58 9.98
CA ALA A 169 6.58 -10.29 9.31
C ALA A 169 5.14 -9.76 9.20
N LEU A 170 4.18 -10.65 8.94
CA LEU A 170 2.75 -10.31 8.94
C LEU A 170 2.28 -9.90 10.34
N ALA A 171 2.59 -10.69 11.37
CA ALA A 171 2.27 -10.39 12.77
C ALA A 171 2.87 -9.03 13.19
N PHE A 172 4.14 -8.78 12.85
CA PHE A 172 4.84 -7.53 13.09
C PHE A 172 4.13 -6.32 12.45
N SER A 173 3.64 -6.47 11.21
CA SER A 173 2.91 -5.42 10.50
C SER A 173 1.51 -5.15 11.08
N ARG A 174 0.92 -6.13 11.79
CA ARG A 174 -0.42 -6.05 12.38
C ARG A 174 -0.44 -5.57 13.83
N MET A 175 0.68 -5.65 14.54
CA MET A 175 0.78 -5.26 15.95
C MET A 175 0.24 -3.85 16.15
N ARG A 176 -0.66 -3.68 17.12
CA ARG A 176 -1.30 -2.39 17.43
C ARG A 176 -1.34 -2.14 18.94
N TYR A 177 -1.83 -3.09 19.69
CA TYR A 177 -2.14 -2.89 21.11
C TYR A 177 -0.90 -2.93 22.00
N ALA A 178 0.14 -3.62 21.60
CA ALA A 178 1.41 -3.67 22.33
C ALA A 178 2.33 -2.48 22.02
N ASP A 179 1.91 -1.53 21.16
CA ASP A 179 2.67 -0.34 20.81
C ASP A 179 2.03 0.91 21.40
N ALA A 180 2.79 1.68 22.17
CA ALA A 180 2.35 2.95 22.74
C ALA A 180 1.95 4.00 21.68
N GLN A 181 2.44 3.86 20.44
CA GLN A 181 2.11 4.73 19.31
C GLN A 181 0.86 4.25 18.53
N GLY A 182 0.25 3.13 18.89
CA GLY A 182 -0.98 2.62 18.30
C GLY A 182 -0.94 2.53 16.78
N ASP A 183 -1.84 3.23 16.09
CA ASP A 183 -1.96 3.19 14.62
C ASP A 183 -0.77 3.83 13.88
N PHE A 184 -0.13 4.85 14.45
CA PHE A 184 1.08 5.45 13.87
C PHE A 184 2.25 4.46 13.89
N GLY A 185 2.43 3.76 15.00
CA GLY A 185 3.43 2.69 15.12
C GLY A 185 3.15 1.56 14.13
N ARG A 186 1.89 1.16 13.94
CA ARG A 186 1.50 0.18 12.92
C ARG A 186 1.89 0.63 11.51
N ALA A 187 1.59 1.86 11.12
CA ALA A 187 1.96 2.39 9.81
C ALA A 187 3.49 2.43 9.61
N ALA A 188 4.26 2.76 10.66
CA ALA A 188 5.72 2.73 10.61
C ALA A 188 6.25 1.30 10.39
N ARG A 189 5.71 0.31 11.11
CA ARG A 189 6.10 -1.10 10.94
C ARG A 189 5.72 -1.66 9.57
N GLN A 190 4.54 -1.32 9.04
CA GLN A 190 4.17 -1.71 7.67
C GLN A 190 5.18 -1.18 6.65
N ARG A 191 5.58 0.10 6.77
CA ARG A 191 6.64 0.67 5.91
C ARG A 191 7.97 -0.05 6.09
N GLN A 192 8.34 -0.41 7.32
CA GLN A 192 9.57 -1.16 7.60
C GLN A 192 9.56 -2.53 6.91
N VAL A 193 8.46 -3.29 7.00
CA VAL A 193 8.31 -4.59 6.32
C VAL A 193 8.42 -4.44 4.81
N ILE A 194 7.70 -3.48 4.22
CA ILE A 194 7.76 -3.22 2.77
C ILE A 194 9.19 -2.86 2.34
N ASN A 195 9.86 -1.96 3.07
CA ASN A 195 11.24 -1.57 2.78
C ASN A 195 12.21 -2.75 2.89
N ALA A 196 12.05 -3.62 3.89
CA ALA A 196 12.87 -4.81 4.07
C ALA A 196 12.68 -5.82 2.91
N ILE A 197 11.43 -6.02 2.46
CA ILE A 197 11.10 -6.82 1.28
C ILE A 197 11.78 -6.25 0.04
N VAL A 198 11.59 -4.96 -0.25
CA VAL A 198 12.18 -4.29 -1.42
C VAL A 198 13.70 -4.36 -1.40
N LYS A 199 14.33 -4.06 -0.26
CA LYS A 199 15.79 -4.12 -0.07
C LYS A 199 16.31 -5.53 -0.35
N LYS A 200 15.68 -6.56 0.18
CA LYS A 200 16.10 -7.95 0.01
C LYS A 200 15.84 -8.47 -1.40
N ALA A 201 14.69 -8.14 -2.00
CA ALA A 201 14.36 -8.47 -3.37
C ALA A 201 15.35 -7.84 -4.38
N ALA A 202 15.74 -6.58 -4.15
CA ALA A 202 16.70 -5.86 -4.96
C ALA A 202 18.17 -6.22 -4.62
N SER A 203 18.42 -7.07 -3.66
CA SER A 203 19.77 -7.46 -3.27
C SER A 203 20.47 -8.25 -4.40
N ARG A 204 21.80 -8.07 -4.48
CA ARG A 204 22.63 -8.82 -5.43
C ARG A 204 22.46 -10.34 -5.28
N GLN A 205 22.32 -10.81 -4.05
CA GLN A 205 22.11 -12.23 -3.74
C GLN A 205 20.81 -12.80 -4.33
N THR A 206 19.72 -12.00 -4.33
CA THR A 206 18.46 -12.41 -4.94
C THR A 206 18.51 -12.30 -6.46
N LEU A 207 19.01 -11.19 -7.00
CA LEU A 207 18.99 -10.91 -8.43
C LEU A 207 19.96 -11.80 -9.24
N MET A 208 21.10 -12.20 -8.66
CA MET A 208 22.04 -13.10 -9.34
C MET A 208 21.63 -14.58 -9.29
N ASN A 209 20.68 -14.95 -8.43
CA ASN A 209 20.10 -16.28 -8.41
C ASN A 209 18.79 -16.29 -9.21
N PHE A 210 18.86 -16.66 -10.48
CA PHE A 210 17.72 -16.63 -11.39
C PHE A 210 16.52 -17.45 -10.87
N ALA A 211 16.75 -18.64 -10.29
CA ALA A 211 15.69 -19.47 -9.74
C ALA A 211 14.98 -18.75 -8.58
N LYS A 212 15.76 -18.18 -7.65
CA LYS A 212 15.22 -17.41 -6.52
C LYS A 212 14.48 -16.16 -7.00
N ALA A 213 15.07 -15.39 -7.91
CA ALA A 213 14.44 -14.20 -8.47
C ALA A 213 13.09 -14.52 -9.14
N LYS A 214 13.01 -15.63 -9.90
CA LYS A 214 11.78 -16.12 -10.51
C LYS A 214 10.74 -16.49 -9.45
N THR A 215 11.11 -17.25 -8.42
CA THR A 215 10.20 -17.65 -7.33
C THR A 215 9.65 -16.44 -6.58
N VAL A 216 10.51 -15.46 -6.26
CA VAL A 216 10.10 -14.20 -5.61
C VAL A 216 9.15 -13.41 -6.50
N ALA A 217 9.45 -13.29 -7.81
CA ALA A 217 8.59 -12.61 -8.77
C ALA A 217 7.21 -13.31 -8.88
N GLN A 218 7.18 -14.64 -8.95
CA GLN A 218 5.93 -15.41 -8.98
C GLN A 218 5.11 -15.20 -7.70
N ALA A 219 5.74 -15.28 -6.53
CA ALA A 219 5.09 -15.03 -5.25
C ALA A 219 4.51 -13.61 -5.18
N ALA A 220 5.26 -12.60 -5.61
CA ALA A 220 4.81 -11.20 -5.64
C ALA A 220 3.63 -11.00 -6.62
N LEU A 221 3.74 -11.50 -7.85
CA LEU A 221 2.68 -11.36 -8.88
C LEU A 221 1.39 -12.08 -8.50
N SER A 222 1.49 -13.27 -7.88
CA SER A 222 0.31 -14.00 -7.40
C SER A 222 -0.36 -13.37 -6.18
N SER A 223 0.31 -12.43 -5.54
CA SER A 223 -0.12 -11.79 -4.30
C SER A 223 -0.69 -10.38 -4.51
N VAL A 224 -0.64 -9.90 -5.74
CA VAL A 224 -1.10 -8.56 -6.10
C VAL A 224 -2.19 -8.66 -7.17
N THR A 225 -3.31 -8.00 -6.91
CA THR A 225 -4.33 -7.73 -7.93
C THR A 225 -4.15 -6.30 -8.40
N VAL A 226 -4.15 -6.09 -9.72
CA VAL A 226 -3.91 -4.76 -10.32
C VAL A 226 -5.09 -4.31 -11.18
N ASP A 227 -5.10 -3.05 -11.57
CA ASP A 227 -6.09 -2.53 -12.50
C ASP A 227 -5.96 -3.13 -13.91
N GLU A 228 -7.00 -2.95 -14.72
CA GLU A 228 -7.10 -3.47 -16.09
C GLU A 228 -6.03 -2.93 -17.05
N LYS A 229 -5.50 -1.72 -16.80
CA LYS A 229 -4.46 -1.08 -17.62
C LYS A 229 -3.04 -1.34 -17.12
N ALA A 230 -2.90 -1.99 -15.95
CA ALA A 230 -1.59 -2.26 -15.38
C ALA A 230 -0.73 -3.11 -16.30
N SER A 231 0.55 -2.83 -16.29
CA SER A 231 1.57 -3.52 -17.08
C SER A 231 2.87 -3.62 -16.27
N THR A 232 3.79 -4.46 -16.71
CA THR A 232 5.14 -4.53 -16.15
C THR A 232 5.80 -3.13 -16.09
N ALA A 233 5.55 -2.28 -17.11
CA ALA A 233 6.06 -0.91 -17.14
C ALA A 233 5.48 -0.04 -16.02
N SER A 234 4.15 -0.08 -15.81
CA SER A 234 3.51 0.71 -14.76
C SER A 234 3.91 0.23 -13.36
N LEU A 235 4.08 -1.09 -13.16
CA LEU A 235 4.58 -1.65 -11.90
C LEU A 235 6.03 -1.24 -11.61
N LEU A 236 6.89 -1.21 -12.64
CA LEU A 236 8.26 -0.72 -12.48
C LEU A 236 8.29 0.78 -12.12
N ARG A 237 7.46 1.60 -12.80
CA ARG A 237 7.32 3.03 -12.45
C ARG A 237 6.80 3.21 -11.04
N MET A 238 5.81 2.41 -10.61
CA MET A 238 5.30 2.40 -9.24
C MET A 238 6.43 2.11 -8.23
N ALA A 239 7.24 1.06 -8.47
CA ALA A 239 8.33 0.69 -7.58
C ALA A 239 9.41 1.80 -7.48
N LEU A 240 9.74 2.44 -8.60
CA LEU A 240 10.69 3.56 -8.62
C LEU A 240 10.12 4.80 -7.92
N ALA A 241 8.85 5.12 -8.13
CA ALA A 241 8.14 6.21 -7.46
C ALA A 241 8.05 5.95 -5.95
N PHE A 242 7.73 4.72 -5.52
CA PHE A 242 7.70 4.31 -4.13
C PHE A 242 9.08 4.47 -3.45
N LYS A 243 10.14 3.99 -4.12
CA LYS A 243 11.52 4.18 -3.64
C LYS A 243 11.87 5.66 -3.49
N SER A 244 11.45 6.49 -4.46
CA SER A 244 11.68 7.94 -4.40
C SER A 244 10.91 8.60 -3.26
N ALA A 245 9.63 8.26 -3.08
CA ALA A 245 8.79 8.80 -2.01
C ALA A 245 9.26 8.38 -0.60
N SER A 246 9.84 7.18 -0.48
CA SER A 246 10.37 6.65 0.80
C SER A 246 11.80 7.09 1.10
N GLY A 247 12.46 7.79 0.20
CA GLY A 247 13.83 8.32 0.40
C GLY A 247 13.83 9.70 1.06
N ASP A 248 15.03 10.18 1.44
CA ASP A 248 15.24 11.46 2.17
C ASP A 248 14.68 12.68 1.44
N LYS A 249 14.54 12.61 0.13
CA LYS A 249 13.97 13.68 -0.72
C LYS A 249 12.51 13.46 -1.07
N GLY A 250 11.89 12.40 -0.56
CA GLY A 250 10.49 12.10 -0.78
C GLY A 250 9.55 12.93 0.09
N ILE A 251 8.27 12.74 -0.12
CA ILE A 251 7.20 13.29 0.72
C ILE A 251 6.41 12.11 1.26
N SER A 252 6.21 12.05 2.57
CA SER A 252 5.40 11.01 3.19
C SER A 252 4.55 11.58 4.31
N GLY A 253 3.41 10.94 4.59
CA GLY A 253 2.55 11.39 5.69
C GLY A 253 1.13 10.90 5.56
N SER A 254 0.21 11.69 6.09
CA SER A 254 -1.23 11.42 6.10
C SER A 254 -1.99 12.58 5.47
N VAL A 255 -3.21 12.31 5.04
CA VAL A 255 -4.19 13.36 4.73
C VAL A 255 -4.49 14.20 5.96
N TYR A 256 -4.97 15.42 5.75
CA TYR A 256 -5.45 16.30 6.80
C TYR A 256 -6.87 15.93 7.23
N TRP A 257 -7.16 16.10 8.51
CA TRP A 257 -8.48 15.88 9.09
C TRP A 257 -8.85 17.03 10.04
N THR A 258 -10.14 17.25 10.21
CA THR A 258 -10.70 18.23 11.14
C THR A 258 -11.08 17.63 12.48
N ASP A 259 -11.49 16.33 12.48
CA ASP A 259 -11.85 15.59 13.68
C ASP A 259 -11.44 14.12 13.54
N PRO A 260 -10.54 13.61 14.40
CA PRO A 260 -10.08 12.22 14.34
C PRO A 260 -11.04 11.22 15.00
N ASP A 261 -12.06 11.70 15.72
CA ASP A 261 -13.01 10.88 16.50
C ASP A 261 -14.47 11.35 16.30
N TYR A 262 -14.79 11.79 15.09
CA TYR A 262 -16.13 12.23 14.72
C TYR A 262 -17.13 11.10 14.77
N TYR A 263 -18.12 11.21 15.66
CA TYR A 263 -19.13 10.16 15.85
C TYR A 263 -20.31 10.36 14.91
N VAL A 264 -20.66 9.28 14.17
CA VAL A 264 -21.84 9.23 13.30
C VAL A 264 -22.70 8.05 13.75
N ASP A 265 -23.99 8.28 13.95
CA ASP A 265 -24.93 7.23 14.33
C ASP A 265 -24.99 6.13 13.24
N GLY A 266 -24.93 4.87 13.67
CA GLY A 266 -24.87 3.73 12.76
C GLY A 266 -23.48 3.43 12.16
N VAL A 267 -22.50 4.35 12.22
CA VAL A 267 -21.12 4.17 11.73
C VAL A 267 -20.10 4.08 12.87
N GLY A 268 -20.35 4.84 13.96
CA GLY A 268 -19.46 4.96 15.09
C GLY A 268 -18.39 6.03 14.90
N SER A 269 -17.32 5.95 15.72
CA SER A 269 -16.17 6.85 15.65
C SER A 269 -15.47 6.75 14.30
N SER A 270 -15.28 7.88 13.64
CA SER A 270 -14.75 8.02 12.27
C SER A 270 -13.79 9.21 12.19
N VAL A 271 -12.99 9.27 11.15
CA VAL A 271 -12.10 10.40 10.86
C VAL A 271 -12.76 11.33 9.86
N LEU A 272 -13.07 12.56 10.28
CA LEU A 272 -13.61 13.59 9.39
C LEU A 272 -12.45 14.33 8.70
N LEU A 273 -12.34 14.15 7.39
CA LEU A 273 -11.25 14.73 6.61
C LEU A 273 -11.45 16.24 6.36
N ASP A 274 -10.34 16.97 6.23
CA ASP A 274 -10.33 18.36 5.77
C ASP A 274 -10.28 18.36 4.23
N GLU A 275 -11.44 18.50 3.61
CA GLU A 275 -11.60 18.43 2.15
C GLU A 275 -10.70 19.43 1.44
N GLN A 276 -10.75 20.72 1.82
CA GLN A 276 -10.01 21.77 1.13
C GLN A 276 -8.50 21.62 1.28
N LYS A 277 -8.01 21.34 2.47
CA LYS A 277 -6.57 21.12 2.69
C LYS A 277 -6.07 19.92 1.90
N ASN A 278 -6.87 18.85 1.79
CA ASN A 278 -6.46 17.67 1.03
C ASN A 278 -6.44 17.91 -0.48
N LEU A 279 -7.43 18.59 -1.03
CA LEU A 279 -7.43 18.99 -2.45
C LEU A 279 -6.21 19.85 -2.79
N ASP A 280 -5.86 20.82 -1.94
CA ASP A 280 -4.69 21.69 -2.11
C ASP A 280 -3.39 20.87 -1.99
N LEU A 281 -3.28 20.00 -1.00
CA LEU A 281 -2.13 19.10 -0.82
C LEU A 281 -1.88 18.28 -2.09
N PHE A 282 -2.87 17.53 -2.53
CA PHE A 282 -2.69 16.64 -3.69
C PHE A 282 -2.46 17.40 -4.99
N SER A 283 -3.03 18.59 -5.16
CA SER A 283 -2.72 19.48 -6.28
C SER A 283 -1.22 19.86 -6.30
N GLN A 284 -0.65 20.21 -5.13
CA GLN A 284 0.77 20.53 -5.01
C GLN A 284 1.66 19.30 -5.24
N LEU A 285 1.26 18.14 -4.70
CA LEU A 285 1.98 16.87 -4.88
C LEU A 285 2.01 16.46 -6.36
N ALA A 286 0.87 16.50 -7.03
CA ALA A 286 0.75 16.12 -8.45
C ALA A 286 1.53 17.06 -9.39
N THR A 287 1.62 18.34 -9.05
CA THR A 287 2.38 19.33 -9.83
C THR A 287 3.86 19.43 -9.41
N GLY A 288 4.27 18.72 -8.35
CA GLY A 288 5.65 18.73 -7.85
C GLY A 288 6.07 20.03 -7.17
N LYS A 289 5.10 20.83 -6.71
CA LYS A 289 5.35 22.11 -6.04
C LYS A 289 5.56 21.97 -4.54
N HIS A 290 5.18 20.84 -3.94
CA HIS A 290 5.35 20.61 -2.52
C HIS A 290 6.81 20.31 -2.18
N ALA A 291 7.30 20.88 -1.09
CA ALA A 291 8.65 20.61 -0.58
C ALA A 291 8.75 19.18 -0.02
N SER A 292 9.96 18.59 -0.08
CA SER A 292 10.25 17.29 0.55
C SER A 292 10.03 17.35 2.07
N GLY A 293 9.57 16.24 2.65
CA GLY A 293 9.34 16.13 4.08
C GLY A 293 8.13 15.32 4.48
N THR A 294 7.65 15.52 5.69
CA THR A 294 6.46 14.84 6.23
C THR A 294 5.29 15.81 6.24
N VAL A 295 4.10 15.34 5.84
CA VAL A 295 2.84 16.10 5.80
C VAL A 295 1.77 15.42 6.67
N GLY A 296 0.76 16.18 7.09
CA GLY A 296 -0.33 15.68 7.89
C GLY A 296 0.12 15.18 9.27
N THR A 297 1.13 15.84 9.84
CA THR A 297 1.59 15.56 11.21
C THR A 297 0.57 16.06 12.23
N LEU A 298 0.58 15.51 13.45
CA LEU A 298 -0.29 16.00 14.53
C LEU A 298 -0.15 17.51 14.78
N ALA A 299 1.06 18.06 14.60
CA ALA A 299 1.33 19.50 14.76
C ALA A 299 0.71 20.36 13.65
N GLU A 300 0.43 19.80 12.48
CA GLU A 300 -0.22 20.51 11.34
C GLU A 300 -1.74 20.37 11.36
N GLN A 301 -2.24 19.47 12.18
CA GLN A 301 -3.67 19.15 12.31
C GLN A 301 -4.34 19.97 13.44
N SER A 302 -3.55 20.60 14.32
CA SER A 302 -4.01 21.42 15.45
C SER A 302 -4.37 22.85 15.07
#